data_a554ebe6b618e5d579ca31322346613b
#
_entry.id   a554ebe6b618e5d579ca31322346613b
#
_cell.length_a   1.000
_cell.length_b   1.000
_cell.length_c   1.000
_cell.angle_alpha   90.00
_cell.angle_beta   90.00
_cell.angle_gamma   90.00
#
_symmetry.space_group_name_H-M   'P 1'
#
loop_
_entity.id
_entity.type
_entity.pdbx_description
1 polymer ?
#
loop_
_entity_poly.entity_id
_entity_poly.type
_entity_poly.pdbx_seq_one_letter_code
_entity_poly.pdbx_strand_id
1 'polypeptide(L)'
;MRLVQVGCEFRYLAQVPTPTVFQVQPLDERPVAVRSAATSIAPDTPIRSYVDLYGNPCQRLVIPAGHSVFRYEALVEVPDSPEDVDLDAPELAPDDLPDDVLIYTLPSRYCLPDMLGDEAWSRFGGLPRGHGRVQAICDHVNGHLTFLYGSSGPMSTSADVNAAGYGVCRDFTHLAITFCRALNIPARYVFGYLPDMDVPTDPAPMDFAAWMEVWLGDRWWTFDPRNNRPRKGRILIGRGRDASDVAMATTFGAPVLEAMHVHSAEQDPSASATSRTDREPRGV
;
A
#
# COMPACT_ATOMS: atom_id res chain seq x y z
N MET A 1 -21.24 -4.51 -4.04
CA MET A 1 -20.40 -3.34 -3.68
C MET A 1 -20.66 -2.99 -2.23
N ARG A 2 -19.65 -2.59 -1.47
CA ARG A 2 -19.75 -2.19 -0.06
C ARG A 2 -19.08 -0.82 0.12
N LEU A 3 -19.50 -0.03 1.10
CA LEU A 3 -18.96 1.29 1.39
C LEU A 3 -17.96 1.19 2.54
N VAL A 4 -16.79 1.79 2.36
CA VAL A 4 -15.72 1.83 3.35
C VAL A 4 -15.32 3.29 3.59
N GLN A 5 -15.35 3.72 4.86
CA GLN A 5 -14.74 4.97 5.28
C GLN A 5 -13.27 4.74 5.51
N VAL A 6 -12.41 5.51 4.85
CA VAL A 6 -10.96 5.48 5.05
C VAL A 6 -10.43 6.85 5.37
N GLY A 7 -9.34 6.91 6.11
CA GLY A 7 -8.68 8.18 6.37
C GLY A 7 -7.42 8.05 7.21
N CYS A 8 -6.76 9.19 7.38
CA CYS A 8 -5.57 9.28 8.20
C CYS A 8 -5.40 10.68 8.80
N GLU A 9 -4.72 10.72 9.93
CA GLU A 9 -4.27 11.95 10.60
C GLU A 9 -2.77 11.86 10.86
N PHE A 10 -2.04 12.91 10.50
CA PHE A 10 -0.62 13.08 10.83
C PHE A 10 -0.45 14.34 11.68
N ARG A 11 0.21 14.22 12.82
CA ARG A 11 0.58 15.33 13.69
C ARG A 11 2.08 15.56 13.60
N TYR A 12 2.47 16.77 13.25
CA TYR A 12 3.87 17.16 13.11
C TYR A 12 4.21 18.35 14.01
N LEU A 13 5.44 18.33 14.51
CA LEU A 13 6.12 19.49 15.07
C LEU A 13 7.30 19.84 14.16
N ALA A 14 7.24 21.00 13.50
CA ALA A 14 8.28 21.50 12.62
C ALA A 14 8.99 22.71 13.24
N GLN A 15 10.32 22.73 13.22
CA GLN A 15 11.11 23.89 13.68
C GLN A 15 11.08 25.04 12.66
N VAL A 16 10.99 24.70 11.38
CA VAL A 16 10.94 25.61 10.24
C VAL A 16 9.88 25.17 9.25
N PRO A 17 9.35 26.07 8.40
CA PRO A 17 8.43 25.66 7.34
C PRO A 17 9.04 24.55 6.48
N THR A 18 8.35 23.42 6.37
CA THR A 18 8.88 22.19 5.76
C THR A 18 8.03 21.76 4.58
N PRO A 19 8.54 21.84 3.33
CA PRO A 19 7.86 21.28 2.18
C PRO A 19 7.62 19.79 2.35
N THR A 20 6.41 19.34 2.04
CA THR A 20 5.99 17.94 2.25
C THR A 20 5.08 17.49 1.13
N VAL A 21 5.19 16.23 0.76
CA VAL A 21 4.27 15.52 -0.15
C VAL A 21 3.59 14.42 0.62
N PHE A 22 2.27 14.36 0.57
CA PHE A 22 1.47 13.26 1.08
C PHE A 22 0.94 12.41 -0.09
N GLN A 23 1.03 11.10 0.05
CA GLN A 23 0.39 10.09 -0.80
C GLN A 23 -0.53 9.26 0.11
N VAL A 24 -1.78 9.68 0.23
CA VAL A 24 -2.76 9.03 1.12
C VAL A 24 -4.15 8.91 0.47
N GLN A 25 -4.29 9.45 -0.76
CA GLN A 25 -5.53 9.43 -1.50
C GLN A 25 -5.69 8.07 -2.19
N PRO A 26 -6.85 7.40 -2.06
CA PRO A 26 -7.17 6.24 -2.88
C PRO A 26 -7.08 6.54 -4.37
N LEU A 27 -6.59 5.58 -5.14
CA LEU A 27 -6.75 5.58 -6.59
C LEU A 27 -8.21 5.30 -6.95
N ASP A 28 -8.80 6.18 -7.76
CA ASP A 28 -10.16 6.03 -8.28
C ASP A 28 -10.11 5.20 -9.59
N GLU A 29 -9.82 3.92 -9.43
CA GLU A 29 -9.71 2.95 -10.54
C GLU A 29 -10.70 1.81 -10.34
N ARG A 30 -11.51 1.53 -11.38
CA ARG A 30 -12.45 0.40 -11.33
C ARG A 30 -11.74 -0.91 -10.95
N PRO A 31 -12.37 -1.75 -10.09
CA PRO A 31 -13.76 -1.67 -9.61
C PRO A 31 -13.97 -0.78 -8.37
N VAL A 32 -12.94 -0.13 -7.84
CA VAL A 32 -12.99 0.79 -6.69
C VAL A 32 -13.42 2.17 -7.15
N ALA A 33 -14.30 2.84 -6.39
CA ALA A 33 -14.78 4.19 -6.71
C ALA A 33 -14.78 5.11 -5.48
N VAL A 34 -14.13 6.27 -5.58
CA VAL A 34 -14.14 7.29 -4.53
C VAL A 34 -15.46 8.08 -4.63
N ARG A 35 -16.32 7.98 -3.61
CA ARG A 35 -17.64 8.66 -3.57
C ARG A 35 -17.54 10.07 -3.03
N SER A 36 -16.67 10.29 -2.06
CA SER A 36 -16.33 11.61 -1.53
C SER A 36 -14.94 11.57 -0.91
N ALA A 37 -14.26 12.71 -0.93
CA ALA A 37 -12.97 12.88 -0.29
C ALA A 37 -12.80 14.32 0.22
N ALA A 38 -12.09 14.46 1.33
CA ALA A 38 -11.73 15.74 1.91
C ALA A 38 -10.31 15.69 2.46
N THR A 39 -9.56 16.77 2.23
CA THR A 39 -8.23 16.98 2.82
C THR A 39 -8.23 18.29 3.59
N SER A 40 -7.60 18.29 4.74
CA SER A 40 -7.40 19.52 5.53
C SER A 40 -6.04 19.51 6.21
N ILE A 41 -5.54 20.69 6.51
CA ILE A 41 -4.37 20.89 7.36
C ILE A 41 -4.64 22.08 8.31
N ALA A 42 -4.23 21.95 9.55
CA ALA A 42 -4.28 23.02 10.54
C ALA A 42 -2.86 23.26 11.07
N PRO A 43 -2.34 24.52 11.08
CA PRO A 43 -2.94 25.73 10.51
C PRO A 43 -3.19 25.62 9.01
N ASP A 44 -4.20 26.35 8.51
CA ASP A 44 -4.58 26.32 7.08
C ASP A 44 -3.42 26.70 6.18
N THR A 45 -3.17 25.89 5.16
CA THR A 45 -2.03 26.02 4.25
C THR A 45 -2.46 25.58 2.86
N PRO A 46 -2.06 26.28 1.78
CA PRO A 46 -2.40 25.86 0.42
C PRO A 46 -1.91 24.46 0.08
N ILE A 47 -2.81 23.63 -0.44
CA ILE A 47 -2.53 22.27 -0.90
C ILE A 47 -2.58 22.26 -2.42
N ARG A 48 -1.54 21.71 -3.06
CA ARG A 48 -1.48 21.49 -4.51
C ARG A 48 -1.46 20.00 -4.82
N SER A 49 -2.45 19.53 -5.59
CA SER A 49 -2.48 18.16 -6.09
C SER A 49 -1.70 18.03 -7.40
N TYR A 50 -1.09 16.87 -7.61
CA TYR A 50 -0.44 16.46 -8.84
C TYR A 50 -0.44 14.92 -8.93
N VAL A 51 -0.07 14.38 -10.08
CA VAL A 51 0.12 12.94 -10.29
C VAL A 51 1.61 12.69 -10.51
N ASP A 52 2.16 11.68 -9.85
CA ASP A 52 3.57 11.30 -10.00
C ASP A 52 3.83 10.49 -11.27
N LEU A 53 5.07 10.06 -11.48
CA LEU A 53 5.48 9.30 -12.67
C LEU A 53 4.90 7.88 -12.73
N TYR A 54 4.38 7.36 -11.61
CA TYR A 54 3.71 6.04 -11.53
C TYR A 54 2.18 6.14 -11.61
N GLY A 55 1.64 7.35 -11.80
CA GLY A 55 0.20 7.58 -11.85
C GLY A 55 -0.46 7.78 -10.48
N ASN A 56 0.31 7.92 -9.41
CA ASN A 56 -0.23 8.05 -8.05
C ASN A 56 -0.66 9.49 -7.75
N PRO A 57 -1.82 9.72 -7.11
CA PRO A 57 -2.25 11.03 -6.67
C PRO A 57 -1.42 11.50 -5.48
N CYS A 58 -0.87 12.71 -5.58
CA CYS A 58 -0.02 13.33 -4.59
C CYS A 58 -0.53 14.70 -4.17
N GLN A 59 -0.38 15.04 -2.89
CA GLN A 59 -0.72 16.34 -2.33
C GLN A 59 0.54 17.01 -1.77
N ARG A 60 0.90 18.15 -2.37
CA ARG A 60 2.07 18.94 -1.95
C ARG A 60 1.65 20.17 -1.18
N LEU A 61 2.27 20.39 -0.04
CA LEU A 61 2.08 21.55 0.82
C LEU A 61 3.36 21.92 1.57
N VAL A 62 3.32 22.99 2.37
CA VAL A 62 4.38 23.33 3.30
C VAL A 62 3.82 23.24 4.72
N ILE A 63 4.33 22.30 5.52
CA ILE A 63 4.03 22.25 6.95
C ILE A 63 4.61 23.50 7.60
N PRO A 64 3.80 24.39 8.24
CA PRO A 64 4.32 25.59 8.90
C PRO A 64 5.15 25.24 10.13
N ALA A 65 5.99 26.17 10.59
CA ALA A 65 6.68 26.03 11.88
C ALA A 65 5.67 25.94 13.02
N GLY A 66 5.96 25.09 14.00
CA GLY A 66 5.06 24.76 15.11
C GLY A 66 4.32 23.44 14.89
N HIS A 67 3.23 23.25 15.64
CA HIS A 67 2.38 22.07 15.51
C HIS A 67 1.45 22.17 14.31
N SER A 68 1.31 21.07 13.59
CA SER A 68 0.41 20.95 12.44
C SER A 68 -0.31 19.62 12.46
N VAL A 69 -1.55 19.61 11.96
CA VAL A 69 -2.36 18.41 11.83
C VAL A 69 -2.88 18.32 10.40
N PHE A 70 -2.38 17.35 9.66
CA PHE A 70 -2.91 16.99 8.34
C PHE A 70 -3.93 15.86 8.47
N ARG A 71 -5.07 15.97 7.76
CA ARG A 71 -6.12 14.95 7.72
C ARG A 71 -6.56 14.69 6.29
N TYR A 72 -6.81 13.41 6.03
CA TYR A 72 -7.48 12.95 4.83
C TYR A 72 -8.62 12.01 5.20
N GLU A 73 -9.77 12.18 4.56
CA GLU A 73 -10.96 11.36 4.75
C GLU A 73 -11.59 11.06 3.39
N ALA A 74 -12.02 9.83 3.17
CA ALA A 74 -12.76 9.46 1.97
C ALA A 74 -13.78 8.35 2.24
N LEU A 75 -14.89 8.41 1.50
CA LEU A 75 -15.85 7.31 1.39
C LEU A 75 -15.60 6.61 0.07
N VAL A 76 -15.32 5.31 0.13
CA VAL A 76 -14.91 4.51 -1.03
C VAL A 76 -15.87 3.34 -1.19
N GLU A 77 -16.31 3.11 -2.43
CA GLU A 77 -17.07 1.92 -2.78
C GLU A 77 -16.12 0.85 -3.31
N VAL A 78 -16.22 -0.36 -2.76
CA VAL A 78 -15.35 -1.50 -3.06
C VAL A 78 -16.17 -2.74 -3.45
N PRO A 79 -15.62 -3.68 -4.22
CA PRO A 79 -16.26 -4.96 -4.49
C PRO A 79 -16.54 -5.74 -3.20
N ASP A 80 -17.64 -6.48 -3.18
CA ASP A 80 -17.94 -7.48 -2.13
C ASP A 80 -17.41 -8.87 -2.47
N SER A 81 -16.36 -8.94 -3.25
CA SER A 81 -15.63 -10.15 -3.59
C SER A 81 -14.17 -9.99 -3.20
N PRO A 82 -13.46 -11.07 -2.89
CA PRO A 82 -12.00 -11.03 -2.80
C PRO A 82 -11.38 -10.72 -4.17
N GLU A 83 -10.07 -10.52 -4.18
CA GLU A 83 -9.30 -10.33 -5.41
C GLU A 83 -9.46 -11.52 -6.36
N ASP A 84 -9.40 -11.23 -7.66
CA ASP A 84 -9.37 -12.26 -8.69
C ASP A 84 -8.08 -13.09 -8.59
N VAL A 85 -8.20 -14.38 -8.85
CA VAL A 85 -7.09 -15.33 -8.92
C VAL A 85 -7.21 -16.15 -10.21
N ASP A 86 -6.13 -16.27 -10.95
CA ASP A 86 -6.01 -17.18 -12.08
C ASP A 86 -4.81 -18.11 -11.85
N LEU A 87 -5.09 -19.36 -11.51
CA LEU A 87 -4.06 -20.35 -11.22
C LEU A 87 -3.25 -20.76 -12.46
N ASP A 88 -3.79 -20.51 -13.65
CA ASP A 88 -3.17 -20.81 -14.94
C ASP A 88 -2.45 -19.60 -15.55
N ALA A 89 -2.45 -18.43 -14.89
CA ALA A 89 -1.77 -17.24 -15.37
C ALA A 89 -0.28 -17.51 -15.61
N PRO A 90 0.21 -17.36 -16.88
CA PRO A 90 1.56 -17.76 -17.24
C PRO A 90 2.58 -16.67 -16.84
N GLU A 91 3.77 -17.10 -16.44
CA GLU A 91 4.95 -16.26 -16.35
C GLU A 91 5.56 -16.08 -17.75
N LEU A 92 5.76 -14.83 -18.16
CA LEU A 92 6.37 -14.51 -19.44
C LEU A 92 7.91 -14.52 -19.35
N ALA A 93 8.56 -14.77 -20.48
CA ALA A 93 9.99 -14.56 -20.62
C ALA A 93 10.31 -13.05 -20.74
N PRO A 94 11.50 -12.59 -20.34
CA PRO A 94 11.84 -11.15 -20.39
C PRO A 94 11.69 -10.49 -21.76
N ASP A 95 11.89 -11.25 -22.85
CA ASP A 95 11.75 -10.81 -24.23
C ASP A 95 10.28 -10.68 -24.71
N ASP A 96 9.35 -11.29 -23.97
CA ASP A 96 7.89 -11.20 -24.21
C ASP A 96 7.19 -10.17 -23.31
N LEU A 97 7.94 -9.51 -22.39
CA LEU A 97 7.36 -8.54 -21.45
C LEU A 97 7.10 -7.20 -22.16
N PRO A 98 5.99 -6.49 -21.82
CA PRO A 98 5.80 -5.10 -22.24
C PRO A 98 6.93 -4.18 -21.73
N ASP A 99 7.33 -3.19 -22.55
CA ASP A 99 8.44 -2.29 -22.22
C ASP A 99 8.27 -1.55 -20.89
N ASP A 100 7.05 -1.12 -20.57
CA ASP A 100 6.72 -0.40 -19.35
C ASP A 100 6.70 -1.28 -18.08
N VAL A 101 6.70 -2.59 -18.25
CA VAL A 101 6.74 -3.58 -17.18
C VAL A 101 8.17 -3.94 -16.79
N LEU A 102 9.14 -3.81 -17.73
CA LEU A 102 10.54 -4.22 -17.53
C LEU A 102 11.21 -3.55 -16.32
N ILE A 103 10.86 -2.30 -15.99
CA ILE A 103 11.41 -1.59 -14.82
C ILE A 103 11.15 -2.33 -13.51
N TYR A 104 10.10 -3.16 -13.45
CA TYR A 104 9.71 -3.92 -12.27
C TYR A 104 10.41 -5.29 -12.14
N THR A 105 11.39 -5.57 -13.00
CA THR A 105 12.36 -6.67 -12.85
C THR A 105 13.68 -6.21 -12.25
N LEU A 106 13.92 -4.88 -12.18
CA LEU A 106 15.19 -4.30 -11.79
C LEU A 106 15.30 -4.11 -10.27
N PRO A 107 16.54 -4.06 -9.73
CA PRO A 107 16.78 -3.66 -8.35
C PRO A 107 16.22 -2.28 -8.03
N SER A 108 15.87 -2.07 -6.77
CA SER A 108 15.43 -0.77 -6.26
C SER A 108 15.98 -0.55 -4.85
N ARG A 109 15.64 0.58 -4.19
CA ARG A 109 16.24 0.94 -2.90
C ARG A 109 16.12 -0.15 -1.83
N TYR A 110 14.99 -0.83 -1.77
CA TYR A 110 14.70 -1.84 -0.74
C TYR A 110 14.64 -3.26 -1.30
N CYS A 111 14.40 -3.44 -2.58
CA CYS A 111 14.34 -4.74 -3.23
C CYS A 111 15.67 -5.03 -3.94
N LEU A 112 16.45 -5.98 -3.41
CA LEU A 112 17.83 -6.28 -3.81
C LEU A 112 17.90 -7.67 -4.46
N PRO A 113 17.35 -7.90 -5.67
CA PRO A 113 17.36 -9.20 -6.34
C PRO A 113 18.76 -9.71 -6.67
N ASP A 114 19.71 -8.81 -6.87
CA ASP A 114 21.12 -9.12 -7.10
C ASP A 114 21.81 -9.74 -5.87
N MET A 115 21.34 -9.44 -4.66
CA MET A 115 21.89 -10.01 -3.42
C MET A 115 21.26 -11.35 -3.04
N LEU A 116 20.02 -11.60 -3.45
CA LEU A 116 19.27 -12.82 -3.10
C LEU A 116 19.04 -13.75 -4.30
N GLY A 117 19.75 -13.52 -5.42
CA GLY A 117 19.57 -14.27 -6.66
C GLY A 117 19.79 -15.76 -6.50
N ASP A 118 20.94 -16.16 -5.89
CA ASP A 118 21.28 -17.57 -5.68
C ASP A 118 20.24 -18.29 -4.82
N GLU A 119 19.77 -17.63 -3.77
CA GLU A 119 18.73 -18.16 -2.90
C GLU A 119 17.39 -18.32 -3.66
N ALA A 120 16.97 -17.30 -4.42
CA ALA A 120 15.75 -17.33 -5.22
C ALA A 120 15.77 -18.48 -6.24
N TRP A 121 16.86 -18.63 -6.99
CA TRP A 121 17.01 -19.71 -7.97
C TRP A 121 17.08 -21.09 -7.33
N SER A 122 17.79 -21.22 -6.22
CA SER A 122 17.87 -22.49 -5.49
C SER A 122 16.51 -22.96 -4.96
N ARG A 123 15.69 -22.03 -4.45
CA ARG A 123 14.39 -22.36 -3.85
C ARG A 123 13.27 -22.51 -4.88
N PHE A 124 13.18 -21.60 -5.85
CA PHE A 124 12.02 -21.44 -6.71
C PHE A 124 12.31 -21.69 -8.19
N GLY A 125 13.58 -21.69 -8.62
CA GLY A 125 13.95 -21.81 -10.02
C GLY A 125 13.48 -23.10 -10.69
N GLY A 126 13.39 -24.20 -9.94
CA GLY A 126 12.89 -25.51 -10.41
C GLY A 126 11.37 -25.68 -10.40
N LEU A 127 10.61 -24.71 -9.87
CA LEU A 127 9.14 -24.79 -9.82
C LEU A 127 8.53 -24.47 -11.19
N PRO A 128 7.32 -25.00 -11.50
CA PRO A 128 6.58 -24.61 -12.70
C PRO A 128 6.37 -23.09 -12.76
N ARG A 129 6.60 -22.51 -13.94
CA ARG A 129 6.46 -21.07 -14.17
C ARG A 129 5.01 -20.65 -14.11
N GLY A 130 4.74 -19.42 -13.60
CA GLY A 130 3.42 -18.82 -13.52
C GLY A 130 2.95 -18.61 -12.09
N HIS A 131 1.63 -18.48 -11.90
CA HIS A 131 0.98 -18.16 -10.63
C HIS A 131 1.50 -19.01 -9.46
N GLY A 132 1.61 -20.34 -9.65
CA GLY A 132 2.05 -21.27 -8.59
C GLY A 132 3.45 -20.97 -8.05
N ARG A 133 4.38 -20.50 -8.90
CA ARG A 133 5.73 -20.09 -8.47
C ARG A 133 5.67 -18.83 -7.59
N VAL A 134 4.88 -17.85 -7.98
CA VAL A 134 4.69 -16.62 -7.19
C VAL A 134 4.03 -16.92 -5.85
N GLN A 135 3.03 -17.80 -5.84
CA GLN A 135 2.39 -18.25 -4.61
C GLN A 135 3.39 -18.96 -3.69
N ALA A 136 4.25 -19.84 -4.23
CA ALA A 136 5.30 -20.48 -3.44
C ALA A 136 6.31 -19.48 -2.83
N ILE A 137 6.60 -18.38 -3.52
CA ILE A 137 7.37 -17.27 -2.97
C ILE A 137 6.63 -16.63 -1.78
N CYS A 138 5.33 -16.34 -1.95
CA CYS A 138 4.51 -15.78 -0.85
C CYS A 138 4.45 -16.73 0.35
N ASP A 139 4.24 -18.02 0.11
CA ASP A 139 4.19 -19.03 1.17
C ASP A 139 5.52 -19.12 1.93
N HIS A 140 6.64 -19.08 1.21
CA HIS A 140 7.95 -19.04 1.84
C HIS A 140 8.16 -17.80 2.68
N VAL A 141 7.89 -16.59 2.15
CA VAL A 141 8.06 -15.33 2.87
C VAL A 141 7.16 -15.27 4.10
N ASN A 142 5.90 -15.73 3.97
CA ASN A 142 4.95 -15.80 5.08
C ASN A 142 5.42 -16.73 6.20
N GLY A 143 5.96 -17.91 5.83
CA GLY A 143 6.46 -18.88 6.81
C GLY A 143 7.84 -18.53 7.38
N HIS A 144 8.65 -17.74 6.66
CA HIS A 144 10.00 -17.35 7.06
C HIS A 144 10.01 -16.16 8.02
N LEU A 145 9.15 -15.15 7.77
CA LEU A 145 9.13 -13.91 8.54
C LEU A 145 8.10 -13.95 9.66
N THR A 146 8.51 -13.51 10.84
CA THR A 146 7.60 -13.17 11.94
C THR A 146 7.18 -11.71 11.82
N PHE A 147 5.87 -11.44 11.82
CA PHE A 147 5.37 -10.07 11.84
C PHE A 147 5.58 -9.45 13.22
N LEU A 148 6.30 -8.32 13.26
CA LEU A 148 6.64 -7.63 14.50
C LEU A 148 6.62 -6.11 14.30
N TYR A 149 5.70 -5.41 14.95
CA TYR A 149 5.62 -3.95 14.89
C TYR A 149 6.93 -3.29 15.39
N GLY A 150 7.38 -2.24 14.68
CA GLY A 150 8.57 -1.48 15.06
C GLY A 150 9.90 -2.21 14.87
N SER A 151 9.91 -3.41 14.26
CA SER A 151 11.09 -4.22 14.07
C SER A 151 12.01 -3.77 12.95
N SER A 152 11.51 -2.94 12.04
CA SER A 152 12.28 -2.43 10.90
C SER A 152 12.22 -0.91 10.81
N GLY A 153 13.26 -0.33 10.24
CA GLY A 153 13.42 1.11 10.09
C GLY A 153 13.47 1.55 8.62
N PRO A 154 13.64 2.85 8.36
CA PRO A 154 13.69 3.39 7.00
C PRO A 154 14.93 2.95 6.18
N MET A 155 15.88 2.26 6.81
CA MET A 155 17.07 1.73 6.14
C MET A 155 17.00 0.24 5.84
N SER A 156 16.04 -0.50 6.44
CA SER A 156 15.93 -1.96 6.31
C SER A 156 15.61 -2.38 4.88
N THR A 157 16.46 -3.17 4.29
CA THR A 157 16.32 -3.75 2.94
C THR A 157 15.75 -5.17 3.00
N SER A 158 15.37 -5.71 1.84
CA SER A 158 14.92 -7.11 1.73
C SER A 158 15.97 -8.11 2.21
N ALA A 159 17.28 -7.83 1.98
CA ALA A 159 18.36 -8.69 2.44
C ALA A 159 18.51 -8.66 3.97
N ASP A 160 18.39 -7.48 4.59
CA ASP A 160 18.44 -7.34 6.06
C ASP A 160 17.29 -8.10 6.71
N VAL A 161 16.09 -7.96 6.16
CA VAL A 161 14.87 -8.62 6.67
C VAL A 161 14.93 -10.13 6.48
N ASN A 162 15.42 -10.61 5.33
CA ASN A 162 15.62 -12.03 5.07
C ASN A 162 16.57 -12.66 6.11
N ALA A 163 17.66 -11.96 6.43
CA ALA A 163 18.62 -12.41 7.44
C ALA A 163 18.08 -12.35 8.88
N ALA A 164 17.23 -11.34 9.18
CA ALA A 164 16.68 -11.14 10.51
C ALA A 164 15.51 -12.10 10.84
N GLY A 165 14.72 -12.52 9.84
CA GLY A 165 13.56 -13.40 10.02
C GLY A 165 12.33 -12.72 10.63
N TYR A 166 12.28 -11.39 10.64
CA TYR A 166 11.11 -10.62 11.09
C TYR A 166 11.00 -9.28 10.37
N GLY A 167 9.79 -8.70 10.35
CA GLY A 167 9.54 -7.42 9.70
C GLY A 167 8.08 -6.97 9.83
N VAL A 168 7.74 -5.86 9.17
CA VAL A 168 6.37 -5.37 9.03
C VAL A 168 5.83 -5.64 7.61
N CYS A 169 4.58 -5.32 7.31
CA CYS A 169 3.94 -5.61 6.01
C CYS A 169 4.79 -5.14 4.80
N ARG A 170 5.43 -3.97 4.89
CA ARG A 170 6.36 -3.45 3.91
C ARG A 170 7.51 -4.42 3.62
N ASP A 171 8.06 -5.02 4.66
CA ASP A 171 9.26 -5.86 4.58
C ASP A 171 8.94 -7.23 3.97
N PHE A 172 7.79 -7.83 4.34
CA PHE A 172 7.25 -9.02 3.67
C PHE A 172 7.10 -8.78 2.17
N THR A 173 6.53 -7.64 1.81
CA THR A 173 6.30 -7.25 0.42
C THR A 173 7.63 -7.06 -0.32
N HIS A 174 8.59 -6.33 0.26
CA HIS A 174 9.90 -6.13 -0.36
C HIS A 174 10.66 -7.44 -0.58
N LEU A 175 10.61 -8.37 0.38
CA LEU A 175 11.29 -9.66 0.25
C LEU A 175 10.66 -10.51 -0.86
N ALA A 176 9.32 -10.57 -0.93
CA ALA A 176 8.64 -11.31 -2.00
C ALA A 176 8.92 -10.71 -3.39
N ILE A 177 8.87 -9.37 -3.53
CA ILE A 177 9.25 -8.66 -4.75
C ILE A 177 10.69 -8.98 -5.14
N THR A 178 11.59 -9.00 -4.19
CA THR A 178 13.01 -9.33 -4.42
C THR A 178 13.17 -10.72 -5.02
N PHE A 179 12.51 -11.73 -4.48
CA PHE A 179 12.55 -13.09 -5.02
C PHE A 179 11.90 -13.19 -6.41
N CYS A 180 10.77 -12.51 -6.63
CA CYS A 180 10.15 -12.45 -7.95
C CYS A 180 11.13 -11.85 -8.99
N ARG A 181 11.71 -10.68 -8.71
CA ARG A 181 12.63 -10.01 -9.62
C ARG A 181 13.92 -10.78 -9.86
N ALA A 182 14.44 -11.48 -8.86
CA ALA A 182 15.60 -12.36 -9.01
C ALA A 182 15.34 -13.51 -10.01
N LEU A 183 14.09 -13.88 -10.21
CA LEU A 183 13.63 -14.85 -11.22
C LEU A 183 13.15 -14.20 -12.52
N ASN A 184 13.39 -12.89 -12.71
CA ASN A 184 12.92 -12.07 -13.81
C ASN A 184 11.38 -11.96 -13.91
N ILE A 185 10.67 -12.16 -12.81
CA ILE A 185 9.23 -11.97 -12.73
C ILE A 185 8.95 -10.52 -12.32
N PRO A 186 8.27 -9.71 -13.17
CA PRO A 186 7.99 -8.32 -12.81
C PRO A 186 7.05 -8.25 -11.62
N ALA A 187 7.50 -7.55 -10.58
CA ALA A 187 6.73 -7.34 -9.37
C ALA A 187 6.86 -5.90 -8.88
N ARG A 188 5.73 -5.28 -8.52
CA ARG A 188 5.69 -3.90 -8.02
C ARG A 188 5.09 -3.82 -6.62
N TYR A 189 5.58 -2.86 -5.88
CA TYR A 189 5.12 -2.55 -4.54
C TYR A 189 3.83 -1.74 -4.60
N VAL A 190 2.91 -2.08 -3.75
CA VAL A 190 1.63 -1.39 -3.57
C VAL A 190 1.40 -1.13 -2.10
N PHE A 191 0.85 0.03 -1.78
CA PHE A 191 0.32 0.28 -0.44
C PHE A 191 -1.06 0.93 -0.50
N GLY A 192 -1.81 0.81 0.61
CA GLY A 192 -3.15 1.34 0.68
C GLY A 192 -3.84 1.05 2.00
N TYR A 193 -5.17 1.20 2.01
CA TYR A 193 -6.01 0.83 3.12
C TYR A 193 -6.51 -0.62 2.94
N LEU A 194 -6.57 -1.36 4.03
CA LEU A 194 -7.08 -2.73 4.04
C LEU A 194 -8.01 -2.93 5.25
N PRO A 195 -9.32 -2.74 5.09
CA PRO A 195 -10.28 -2.94 6.16
C PRO A 195 -10.42 -4.42 6.54
N ASP A 196 -10.85 -4.67 7.77
CA ASP A 196 -11.17 -6.01 8.27
C ASP A 196 -12.58 -6.44 7.82
N MET A 197 -12.74 -6.61 6.50
CA MET A 197 -14.00 -7.07 5.90
C MET A 197 -14.07 -8.61 5.91
N ASP A 198 -15.11 -9.14 6.56
CA ASP A 198 -15.39 -10.59 6.68
C ASP A 198 -14.21 -11.40 7.27
N VAL A 199 -13.37 -10.74 8.06
CA VAL A 199 -12.28 -11.38 8.82
C VAL A 199 -12.32 -10.89 10.27
N PRO A 200 -11.72 -11.63 11.23
CA PRO A 200 -11.61 -11.15 12.60
C PRO A 200 -10.87 -9.80 12.64
N THR A 201 -11.42 -8.87 13.42
CA THR A 201 -10.78 -7.56 13.64
C THR A 201 -9.45 -7.72 14.36
N ASP A 202 -8.39 -7.12 13.82
CA ASP A 202 -7.09 -7.04 14.49
C ASP A 202 -7.20 -6.04 15.66
N PRO A 203 -6.87 -6.44 16.91
CA PRO A 203 -6.90 -5.53 18.05
C PRO A 203 -5.79 -4.47 18.03
N ALA A 204 -4.78 -4.63 17.18
CA ALA A 204 -3.71 -3.63 17.03
C ALA A 204 -4.24 -2.36 16.38
N PRO A 205 -3.64 -1.18 16.67
CA PRO A 205 -3.96 0.04 15.95
C PRO A 205 -3.81 -0.16 14.43
N MET A 206 -4.82 0.29 13.68
CA MET A 206 -4.77 0.19 12.22
C MET A 206 -3.65 1.04 11.65
N ASP A 207 -3.00 0.52 10.62
CA ASP A 207 -1.95 1.19 9.85
C ASP A 207 -2.25 0.98 8.35
N PHE A 208 -1.52 1.71 7.50
CA PHE A 208 -1.49 1.39 6.09
C PHE A 208 -0.97 -0.04 5.87
N ALA A 209 -1.54 -0.71 4.89
CA ALA A 209 -1.11 -2.05 4.49
C ALA A 209 -0.25 -1.99 3.23
N ALA A 210 0.67 -2.95 3.11
CA ALA A 210 1.47 -3.14 1.91
C ALA A 210 1.25 -4.55 1.37
N TRP A 211 1.23 -4.65 0.03
CA TRP A 211 1.19 -5.90 -0.74
C TRP A 211 1.93 -5.73 -2.06
N MET A 212 1.90 -6.71 -2.92
CA MET A 212 2.52 -6.59 -4.25
C MET A 212 1.54 -6.92 -5.36
N GLU A 213 1.83 -6.40 -6.54
CA GLU A 213 1.23 -6.84 -7.79
C GLU A 213 2.33 -7.46 -8.66
N VAL A 214 2.02 -8.59 -9.29
CA VAL A 214 2.93 -9.34 -10.15
C VAL A 214 2.34 -9.45 -11.54
N TRP A 215 3.15 -9.19 -12.58
CA TRP A 215 2.74 -9.32 -13.97
C TRP A 215 2.79 -10.78 -14.42
N LEU A 216 1.62 -11.35 -14.71
CA LEU A 216 1.48 -12.69 -15.26
C LEU A 216 0.49 -12.65 -16.43
N GLY A 217 0.85 -13.28 -17.53
CA GLY A 217 0.06 -13.20 -18.75
C GLY A 217 0.05 -11.78 -19.31
N ASP A 218 -1.09 -11.10 -19.24
CA ASP A 218 -1.33 -9.78 -19.82
C ASP A 218 -1.75 -8.71 -18.82
N ARG A 219 -1.68 -9.02 -17.51
CA ARG A 219 -2.13 -8.08 -16.45
C ARG A 219 -1.37 -8.22 -15.14
N TRP A 220 -1.58 -7.25 -14.25
CA TRP A 220 -1.12 -7.28 -12.87
C TRP A 220 -2.09 -8.09 -12.00
N TRP A 221 -1.54 -9.01 -11.18
CA TRP A 221 -2.27 -9.82 -10.21
C TRP A 221 -1.82 -9.48 -8.79
N THR A 222 -2.79 -9.37 -7.87
CA THR A 222 -2.52 -9.06 -6.48
C THR A 222 -2.02 -10.29 -5.71
N PHE A 223 -0.92 -10.11 -4.96
CA PHE A 223 -0.39 -11.08 -4.01
C PHE A 223 -0.04 -10.39 -2.69
N ASP A 224 -0.30 -11.05 -1.58
CA ASP A 224 -0.05 -10.49 -0.25
C ASP A 224 0.76 -11.48 0.61
N PRO A 225 2.10 -11.36 0.63
CA PRO A 225 2.94 -12.29 1.37
C PRO A 225 2.76 -12.22 2.90
N ARG A 226 2.20 -11.12 3.44
CA ARG A 226 1.91 -11.03 4.87
C ARG A 226 0.65 -11.78 5.27
N ASN A 227 -0.48 -11.50 4.62
CA ASN A 227 -1.75 -12.15 4.94
C ASN A 227 -1.85 -13.55 4.30
N ASN A 228 -1.19 -13.75 3.18
CA ASN A 228 -1.09 -14.97 2.37
C ASN A 228 -2.45 -15.62 2.09
N ARG A 229 -3.44 -14.79 1.83
CA ARG A 229 -4.82 -15.18 1.48
C ARG A 229 -5.53 -14.03 0.76
N PRO A 230 -6.50 -14.32 -0.12
CA PRO A 230 -7.35 -13.29 -0.71
C PRO A 230 -8.09 -12.50 0.38
N ARG A 231 -8.22 -11.18 0.17
CA ARG A 231 -8.93 -10.27 1.07
C ARG A 231 -9.96 -9.48 0.26
N LYS A 232 -10.98 -8.98 0.94
CA LYS A 232 -11.92 -8.01 0.37
C LYS A 232 -11.50 -6.59 0.74
N GLY A 233 -11.89 -5.64 -0.11
CA GLY A 233 -11.85 -4.21 0.23
C GLY A 233 -10.46 -3.58 0.20
N ARG A 234 -9.49 -4.11 -0.56
CA ARG A 234 -8.22 -3.38 -0.78
C ARG A 234 -8.50 -2.07 -1.49
N ILE A 235 -8.02 -0.99 -0.90
CA ILE A 235 -8.15 0.36 -1.43
C ILE A 235 -6.74 0.87 -1.66
N LEU A 236 -6.32 0.85 -2.90
CA LEU A 236 -4.98 1.18 -3.33
C LEU A 236 -4.75 2.69 -3.27
N ILE A 237 -3.62 3.11 -2.70
CA ILE A 237 -3.17 4.50 -2.65
C ILE A 237 -2.09 4.75 -3.70
N GLY A 238 -1.12 3.85 -3.81
CA GLY A 238 -0.03 4.05 -4.75
C GLY A 238 0.72 2.77 -5.11
N ARG A 239 1.35 2.83 -6.29
CA ARG A 239 2.21 1.79 -6.87
C ARG A 239 3.59 2.35 -7.13
N GLY A 240 4.63 1.53 -6.98
CA GLY A 240 6.00 1.90 -7.30
C GLY A 240 6.92 0.68 -7.32
N ARG A 241 8.22 0.90 -7.48
CA ARG A 241 9.19 -0.22 -7.45
C ARG A 241 9.37 -0.76 -6.04
N ASP A 242 9.34 0.13 -5.06
CA ASP A 242 9.36 -0.19 -3.62
C ASP A 242 8.81 1.01 -2.81
N ALA A 243 8.88 0.96 -1.49
CA ALA A 243 8.33 1.99 -0.61
C ALA A 243 9.03 3.37 -0.73
N SER A 244 10.17 3.50 -1.40
CA SER A 244 10.80 4.80 -1.66
C SER A 244 10.05 5.60 -2.74
N ASP A 245 9.40 4.92 -3.68
CA ASP A 245 8.63 5.55 -4.75
C ASP A 245 7.22 5.96 -4.27
N VAL A 246 6.70 5.34 -3.20
CA VAL A 246 5.32 5.48 -2.72
C VAL A 246 5.25 5.64 -1.20
N ALA A 247 5.92 6.64 -0.68
CA ALA A 247 5.88 6.95 0.74
C ALA A 247 4.62 7.74 1.10
N MET A 248 3.92 7.33 2.17
CA MET A 248 2.73 8.03 2.69
C MET A 248 2.97 9.53 2.96
N ALA A 249 4.19 9.88 3.36
CA ALA A 249 4.64 11.25 3.53
C ALA A 249 6.14 11.37 3.20
N THR A 250 6.50 12.33 2.36
CA THR A 250 7.89 12.70 2.06
C THR A 250 8.12 14.12 2.51
N THR A 251 8.96 14.32 3.53
CA THR A 251 9.31 15.64 4.06
C THR A 251 10.67 16.08 3.54
N PHE A 252 10.74 17.31 3.03
CA PHE A 252 11.99 17.95 2.60
C PHE A 252 12.58 18.77 3.76
N GLY A 253 12.86 18.09 4.86
CA GLY A 253 13.33 18.61 6.13
C GLY A 253 13.16 17.52 7.21
N ALA A 254 13.29 17.92 8.47
CA ALA A 254 13.21 17.02 9.62
C ALA A 254 12.13 17.42 10.63
N PRO A 255 10.84 17.52 10.23
CA PRO A 255 9.78 17.71 11.21
C PRO A 255 9.62 16.43 12.03
N VAL A 256 9.29 16.56 13.30
CA VAL A 256 9.01 15.42 14.17
C VAL A 256 7.58 14.95 13.90
N LEU A 257 7.40 13.69 13.51
CA LEU A 257 6.10 13.04 13.49
C LEU A 257 5.72 12.65 14.92
N GLU A 258 4.77 13.39 15.52
CA GLU A 258 4.33 13.17 16.89
C GLU A 258 3.29 12.05 17.01
N ALA A 259 2.41 11.95 16.00
CA ALA A 259 1.39 10.90 15.94
C ALA A 259 0.95 10.64 14.50
N MET A 260 0.57 9.41 14.23
CA MET A 260 -0.10 8.97 13.03
C MET A 260 -1.29 8.09 13.41
N HIS A 261 -2.46 8.37 12.85
CA HIS A 261 -3.65 7.55 13.01
C HIS A 261 -4.17 7.20 11.61
N VAL A 262 -4.47 5.94 11.39
CA VAL A 262 -5.07 5.44 10.15
C VAL A 262 -6.36 4.72 10.51
N HIS A 263 -7.39 4.87 9.70
CA HIS A 263 -8.61 4.09 9.86
C HIS A 263 -9.15 3.63 8.51
N SER A 264 -9.78 2.47 8.53
CA SER A 264 -10.48 1.90 7.41
C SER A 264 -11.57 0.97 7.95
N ALA A 265 -12.83 1.38 7.81
CA ALA A 265 -13.95 0.65 8.37
C ALA A 265 -15.13 0.62 7.39
N GLU A 266 -15.78 -0.53 7.31
CA GLU A 266 -17.01 -0.63 6.56
C GLU A 266 -18.10 0.26 7.18
N GLN A 267 -18.82 1.00 6.33
CA GLN A 267 -19.98 1.76 6.77
C GLN A 267 -21.24 0.91 6.73
N ASP A 268 -21.98 0.88 7.84
CA ASP A 268 -23.31 0.31 7.86
C ASP A 268 -24.26 1.21 7.04
N PRO A 269 -24.90 0.67 5.97
CA PRO A 269 -25.84 1.43 5.16
C PRO A 269 -27.02 2.03 5.96
N SER A 270 -27.33 1.44 7.13
CA SER A 270 -28.42 1.90 8.00
C SER A 270 -28.06 3.14 8.82
N ALA A 271 -26.79 3.39 9.10
CA ALA A 271 -26.33 4.53 9.91
C ALA A 271 -26.43 5.88 9.17
N SER A 272 -26.39 5.88 7.83
CA SER A 272 -26.47 7.10 7.02
C SER A 272 -27.89 7.66 6.85
N ALA A 273 -28.93 6.90 7.18
CA ALA A 273 -30.32 7.33 7.06
C ALA A 273 -30.82 8.18 8.25
N THR A 274 -30.14 8.10 9.39
CA THR A 274 -30.60 8.74 10.63
C THR A 274 -30.18 10.21 10.77
N SER A 275 -29.25 10.72 9.98
CA SER A 275 -28.79 12.11 10.08
C SER A 275 -29.52 13.13 9.19
N ARG A 276 -30.57 12.71 8.47
CA ARG A 276 -31.33 13.58 7.55
C ARG A 276 -32.70 14.05 8.07
N THR A 277 -33.12 13.66 9.27
CA THR A 277 -34.51 13.90 9.75
C THR A 277 -34.66 14.92 10.88
N ASP A 278 -33.64 15.68 11.28
CA ASP A 278 -33.84 16.72 12.29
C ASP A 278 -33.30 18.08 11.85
N ARG A 279 -33.96 18.69 10.85
CA ARG A 279 -33.99 20.15 10.69
C ARG A 279 -35.33 20.58 10.10
N GLU A 280 -36.38 20.52 10.91
CA GLU A 280 -37.55 21.38 10.67
C GLU A 280 -37.24 22.79 11.17
N PRO A 281 -37.53 23.85 10.39
CA PRO A 281 -37.41 25.21 10.87
C PRO A 281 -38.63 25.52 11.72
N ARG A 282 -38.43 25.77 13.02
CA ARG A 282 -39.46 26.47 13.82
C ARG A 282 -39.49 27.92 13.39
N GLY A 283 -40.56 28.28 12.70
CA GLY A 283 -40.94 29.66 12.47
C GLY A 283 -41.49 30.29 13.75
N VAL A 284 -41.26 31.53 13.91
CA VAL A 284 -41.97 32.78 14.21
C VAL A 284 -40.93 33.81 14.64
#